data_219bb2bcf9fb35116bf04efd3a1c3333
#
_entry.id   219bb2bcf9fb35116bf04efd3a1c3333
#
_cell.length_a   1.000
_cell.length_b   1.000
_cell.length_c   1.000
_cell.angle_alpha   90.00
_cell.angle_beta   90.00
_cell.angle_gamma   90.00
#
_symmetry.space_group_name_H-M   'P 1'
#
loop_
_entity.id
_entity.type
_entity.pdbx_description
1 polymer ?
#
loop_
_entity_poly.entity_id
_entity_poly.type
_entity_poly.pdbx_seq_one_letter_code
_entity_poly.pdbx_strand_id
1 'polypeptide(L)'
;AVLGDDYTDRWDVVQRLTGRDLEGKRYRRPLDWVPYGEGTGRHEVIVTADFVSAEDGSGIVHMAPAFGADDYAMGQKHGLVMLQPVNARGRFGEELPVVGGMWVKDADARIVEVLKEQDTLWKVGKLLHAYPHCWRCRQPLIYMAVSSWFVDTRKIRDRMLELNQEIRWVPEHVKDGQFGKW
;
A
#
# COMPACT_ATOMS: atom_id res chain seq x y z
N ALA A 1 -12.33 14.41 13.82
CA ALA A 1 -10.90 14.17 13.85
C ALA A 1 -10.13 14.95 12.76
N VAL A 2 -10.59 14.99 11.51
CA VAL A 2 -9.87 15.67 10.40
C VAL A 2 -9.90 17.19 10.53
N LEU A 3 -11.02 17.74 10.98
CA LEU A 3 -11.19 19.20 11.09
C LEU A 3 -10.56 19.78 12.36
N GLY A 4 -10.38 18.98 13.42
CA GLY A 4 -9.95 19.45 14.73
C GLY A 4 -11.01 20.32 15.44
N ASP A 5 -10.77 20.67 16.68
CA ASP A 5 -11.72 21.45 17.49
C ASP A 5 -11.87 22.90 17.00
N ASP A 6 -10.81 23.45 16.38
CA ASP A 6 -10.78 24.84 15.87
C ASP A 6 -11.66 25.08 14.63
N TYR A 7 -12.21 24.02 14.02
CA TYR A 7 -12.99 24.14 12.77
C TYR A 7 -14.50 24.03 12.99
N THR A 8 -14.96 23.60 14.18
CA THR A 8 -16.39 23.40 14.46
C THR A 8 -17.20 24.69 14.33
N ASP A 9 -16.60 25.84 14.63
CA ASP A 9 -17.26 27.14 14.57
C ASP A 9 -17.30 27.78 13.16
N ARG A 10 -16.67 27.13 12.17
CA ARG A 10 -16.55 27.65 10.80
C ARG A 10 -17.29 26.83 9.75
N TRP A 11 -17.85 25.69 10.12
CA TRP A 11 -18.41 24.74 9.19
C TRP A 11 -19.78 24.26 9.64
N ASP A 12 -20.72 24.26 8.74
CA ASP A 12 -22.03 23.65 8.95
C ASP A 12 -22.02 22.21 8.43
N VAL A 13 -22.55 21.29 9.23
CA VAL A 13 -22.74 19.91 8.80
C VAL A 13 -23.97 19.84 7.90
N VAL A 14 -23.78 19.83 6.60
CA VAL A 14 -24.86 19.76 5.62
C VAL A 14 -25.41 18.35 5.44
N GLN A 15 -24.59 17.31 5.66
CA GLN A 15 -25.00 15.91 5.52
C GLN A 15 -24.10 14.98 6.32
N ARG A 16 -24.68 13.90 6.84
CA ARG A 16 -23.95 12.77 7.44
C ARG A 16 -24.10 11.56 6.54
N LEU A 17 -22.98 10.94 6.16
CA LEU A 17 -22.89 9.80 5.26
C LEU A 17 -22.09 8.69 5.91
N THR A 18 -22.40 7.45 5.56
CA THR A 18 -21.58 6.28 5.86
C THR A 18 -20.67 5.98 4.67
N GLY A 19 -19.64 5.14 4.87
CA GLY A 19 -18.80 4.68 3.76
C GLY A 19 -19.61 3.97 2.66
N ARG A 20 -20.68 3.26 3.02
CA ARG A 20 -21.58 2.60 2.06
C ARG A 20 -22.32 3.57 1.16
N ASP A 21 -22.69 4.74 1.68
CA ASP A 21 -23.38 5.79 0.90
C ASP A 21 -22.45 6.41 -0.16
N LEU A 22 -21.14 6.23 0.01
CA LEU A 22 -20.11 6.72 -0.90
C LEU A 22 -19.66 5.65 -1.91
N GLU A 23 -20.00 4.39 -1.70
CA GLU A 23 -19.57 3.29 -2.57
C GLU A 23 -19.97 3.52 -4.03
N GLY A 24 -19.02 3.30 -4.94
CA GLY A 24 -19.22 3.49 -6.37
C GLY A 24 -19.17 4.93 -6.84
N LYS A 25 -19.09 5.93 -5.95
CA LYS A 25 -18.86 7.32 -6.35
C LYS A 25 -17.48 7.47 -6.95
N ARG A 26 -17.38 8.35 -7.94
CA ARG A 26 -16.11 8.65 -8.64
C ARG A 26 -15.57 10.00 -8.20
N TYR A 27 -14.24 10.10 -8.25
CA TYR A 27 -13.52 11.35 -7.97
C TYR A 27 -12.47 11.61 -9.05
N ARG A 28 -11.93 12.81 -9.10
CA ARG A 28 -10.79 13.15 -9.93
C ARG A 28 -9.50 13.03 -9.09
N ARG A 29 -8.50 12.35 -9.63
CA ARG A 29 -7.19 12.28 -8.99
C ARG A 29 -6.60 13.67 -8.79
N PRO A 30 -6.06 14.00 -7.62
CA PRO A 30 -5.37 15.28 -7.43
C PRO A 30 -4.05 15.34 -8.21
N LEU A 31 -3.38 14.20 -8.45
CA LEU A 31 -2.16 14.09 -9.22
C LEU A 31 -2.39 13.10 -10.37
N ASP A 32 -2.42 13.60 -11.59
CA ASP A 32 -2.71 12.81 -12.80
C ASP A 32 -1.45 12.62 -13.66
N TRP A 33 -0.35 12.21 -13.04
CA TRP A 33 0.95 12.08 -13.68
C TRP A 33 1.22 10.68 -14.25
N VAL A 34 0.58 9.67 -13.68
CA VAL A 34 0.75 8.28 -14.11
C VAL A 34 -0.44 7.89 -14.98
N PRO A 35 -0.24 7.65 -16.28
CA PRO A 35 -1.32 7.26 -17.17
C PRO A 35 -1.84 5.86 -16.81
N TYR A 36 -3.13 5.65 -16.99
CA TYR A 36 -3.70 4.32 -16.99
C TYR A 36 -3.40 3.64 -18.32
N GLY A 37 -3.08 2.33 -18.27
CA GLY A 37 -2.96 1.52 -19.49
C GLY A 37 -4.32 1.34 -20.18
N GLU A 38 -4.33 1.04 -21.46
CA GLU A 38 -5.53 0.69 -22.19
C GLU A 38 -6.21 -0.55 -21.59
N GLY A 39 -7.53 -0.56 -21.53
CA GLY A 39 -8.30 -1.69 -21.00
C GLY A 39 -8.20 -1.88 -19.48
N THR A 40 -7.67 -0.91 -18.75
CA THR A 40 -7.59 -0.98 -17.28
C THR A 40 -8.98 -0.92 -16.65
N GLY A 41 -9.14 -1.63 -15.53
CA GLY A 41 -10.39 -1.72 -14.79
C GLY A 41 -10.80 -0.43 -14.06
N ARG A 42 -11.46 -0.58 -12.94
CA ARG A 42 -11.92 0.55 -12.13
C ARG A 42 -10.76 1.30 -11.49
N HIS A 43 -10.86 2.62 -11.50
CA HIS A 43 -9.97 3.54 -10.83
C HIS A 43 -10.73 4.83 -10.53
N GLU A 44 -10.22 5.67 -9.64
CA GLU A 44 -10.92 6.90 -9.22
C GLU A 44 -12.35 6.61 -8.72
N VAL A 45 -12.50 5.54 -7.96
CA VAL A 45 -13.79 5.08 -7.44
C VAL A 45 -13.66 4.74 -5.96
N ILE A 46 -14.69 5.02 -5.20
CA ILE A 46 -14.75 4.67 -3.78
C ILE A 46 -15.27 3.24 -3.65
N VAL A 47 -14.53 2.42 -2.92
CA VAL A 47 -14.90 1.05 -2.55
C VAL A 47 -14.93 0.92 -1.03
N THR A 48 -15.76 0.03 -0.52
CA THR A 48 -15.83 -0.23 0.93
C THR A 48 -14.80 -1.28 1.34
N ALA A 49 -14.19 -1.08 2.50
CA ALA A 49 -13.24 -2.01 3.10
C ALA A 49 -13.43 -2.07 4.62
N ASP A 50 -13.31 -3.28 5.17
CA ASP A 50 -13.58 -3.54 6.60
C ASP A 50 -12.48 -2.97 7.53
N PHE A 51 -11.29 -2.70 7.00
CA PHE A 51 -10.17 -2.13 7.75
C PHE A 51 -10.22 -0.59 7.89
N VAL A 52 -11.18 0.07 7.26
CA VAL A 52 -11.33 1.54 7.34
C VAL A 52 -12.20 1.89 8.53
N SER A 53 -11.63 2.63 9.49
CA SER A 53 -12.33 3.17 10.66
C SER A 53 -12.72 4.64 10.46
N ALA A 54 -13.85 5.03 11.03
CA ALA A 54 -14.24 6.44 11.15
C ALA A 54 -13.75 7.06 12.47
N GLU A 55 -13.19 6.28 13.38
CA GLU A 55 -12.69 6.74 14.68
C GLU A 55 -11.39 7.50 14.54
N ASP A 56 -10.52 7.03 13.60
CA ASP A 56 -9.26 7.67 13.26
C ASP A 56 -9.28 8.26 11.85
N GLY A 57 -8.75 9.46 11.68
CA GLY A 57 -8.64 10.12 10.38
C GLY A 57 -9.98 10.57 9.79
N SER A 58 -10.12 10.45 8.49
CA SER A 58 -11.29 10.95 7.73
C SER A 58 -12.38 9.89 7.49
N GLY A 59 -12.12 8.62 7.81
CA GLY A 59 -12.96 7.50 7.35
C GLY A 59 -12.80 7.18 5.87
N ILE A 60 -11.87 7.84 5.17
CA ILE A 60 -11.52 7.59 3.77
C ILE A 60 -10.00 7.37 3.68
N VAL A 61 -9.59 6.27 3.05
CA VAL A 61 -8.18 5.90 2.88
C VAL A 61 -7.85 5.87 1.39
N HIS A 62 -6.74 6.53 1.03
CA HIS A 62 -6.18 6.38 -0.31
C HIS A 62 -5.56 5.00 -0.45
N MET A 63 -5.89 4.30 -1.53
CA MET A 63 -5.36 2.96 -1.81
C MET A 63 -4.35 2.99 -2.94
N ALA A 64 -3.25 2.27 -2.75
CA ALA A 64 -2.19 2.08 -3.73
C ALA A 64 -1.89 0.57 -3.90
N PRO A 65 -2.60 -0.16 -4.79
CA PRO A 65 -2.50 -1.61 -4.91
C PRO A 65 -1.09 -2.17 -5.11
N ALA A 66 -0.16 -1.37 -5.64
CA ALA A 66 1.24 -1.78 -5.80
C ALA A 66 2.09 -1.61 -4.53
N PHE A 67 1.60 -0.94 -3.47
CA PHE A 67 2.43 -0.50 -2.34
C PHE A 67 1.88 -0.88 -0.96
N GLY A 68 0.86 -1.72 -0.88
CA GLY A 68 0.31 -2.25 0.36
C GLY A 68 -0.35 -3.61 0.16
N ALA A 69 -0.24 -4.51 1.14
CA ALA A 69 -0.83 -5.85 1.04
C ALA A 69 -2.37 -5.80 1.04
N ASP A 70 -2.95 -5.01 1.92
CA ASP A 70 -4.41 -4.81 2.00
C ASP A 70 -4.92 -4.08 0.75
N ASP A 71 -4.18 -3.08 0.29
CA ASP A 71 -4.46 -2.35 -0.95
C ASP A 71 -4.43 -3.28 -2.17
N TYR A 72 -3.44 -4.18 -2.21
CA TYR A 72 -3.34 -5.20 -3.27
C TYR A 72 -4.55 -6.14 -3.26
N ALA A 73 -4.92 -6.66 -2.09
CA ALA A 73 -6.08 -7.55 -1.94
C ALA A 73 -7.38 -6.86 -2.39
N MET A 74 -7.57 -5.60 -2.00
CA MET A 74 -8.72 -4.79 -2.45
C MET A 74 -8.65 -4.49 -3.94
N GLY A 75 -7.45 -4.23 -4.47
CA GLY A 75 -7.22 -4.07 -5.90
C GLY A 75 -7.70 -5.28 -6.71
N GLN A 76 -7.32 -6.48 -6.28
CA GLN A 76 -7.76 -7.74 -6.89
C GLN A 76 -9.28 -7.94 -6.77
N LYS A 77 -9.84 -7.72 -5.58
CA LYS A 77 -11.27 -7.90 -5.30
C LYS A 77 -12.16 -7.00 -6.16
N HIS A 78 -11.76 -5.76 -6.36
CA HIS A 78 -12.56 -4.74 -7.04
C HIS A 78 -12.12 -4.44 -8.47
N GLY A 79 -11.11 -5.13 -9.00
CA GLY A 79 -10.56 -4.89 -10.34
C GLY A 79 -9.97 -3.50 -10.48
N LEU A 80 -9.30 -3.01 -9.44
CA LEU A 80 -8.61 -1.72 -9.48
C LEU A 80 -7.28 -1.84 -10.22
N VAL A 81 -6.90 -0.79 -10.93
CA VAL A 81 -5.61 -0.77 -11.63
C VAL A 81 -4.44 -0.76 -10.64
N MET A 82 -3.41 -1.53 -10.96
CA MET A 82 -2.15 -1.52 -10.21
C MET A 82 -1.13 -0.65 -10.94
N LEU A 83 -1.00 0.61 -10.52
CA LEU A 83 0.01 1.53 -11.03
C LEU A 83 1.30 1.39 -10.22
N GLN A 84 2.42 1.27 -10.90
CA GLN A 84 3.74 1.13 -10.28
C GLN A 84 4.73 2.15 -10.86
N PRO A 85 4.62 3.43 -10.47
CA PRO A 85 5.45 4.50 -11.00
C PRO A 85 6.88 4.51 -10.42
N VAL A 86 7.20 3.58 -9.53
CA VAL A 86 8.47 3.52 -8.81
C VAL A 86 9.26 2.29 -9.25
N ASN A 87 10.53 2.48 -9.57
CA ASN A 87 11.42 1.41 -9.96
C ASN A 87 12.00 0.63 -8.76
N ALA A 88 12.77 -0.44 -9.03
CA ALA A 88 13.39 -1.27 -8.00
C ALA A 88 14.38 -0.53 -7.08
N ARG A 89 14.80 0.68 -7.43
CA ARG A 89 15.66 1.54 -6.60
C ARG A 89 14.87 2.52 -5.73
N GLY A 90 13.54 2.43 -5.73
CA GLY A 90 12.67 3.32 -4.99
C GLY A 90 12.59 4.73 -5.59
N ARG A 91 12.86 4.88 -6.89
CA ARG A 91 12.81 6.16 -7.58
C ARG A 91 11.65 6.20 -8.54
N PHE A 92 11.04 7.35 -8.68
CA PHE A 92 10.04 7.61 -9.71
C PHE A 92 10.65 7.47 -11.10
N GLY A 93 9.84 7.03 -12.08
CA GLY A 93 10.24 7.01 -13.49
C GLY A 93 10.63 8.41 -13.99
N GLU A 94 11.68 8.48 -14.83
CA GLU A 94 12.20 9.76 -15.35
C GLU A 94 11.16 10.53 -16.20
N GLU A 95 10.18 9.81 -16.74
CA GLU A 95 9.09 10.37 -17.56
C GLU A 95 8.03 11.14 -16.76
N LEU A 96 8.02 10.98 -15.43
CA LEU A 96 7.01 11.61 -14.60
C LEU A 96 7.30 13.11 -14.41
N PRO A 97 6.32 13.99 -14.62
CA PRO A 97 6.51 15.39 -14.35
C PRO A 97 6.80 15.66 -12.88
N VAL A 98 7.57 16.68 -12.59
CA VAL A 98 7.84 17.19 -11.23
C VAL A 98 8.70 16.28 -10.34
N VAL A 99 8.47 14.96 -10.34
CA VAL A 99 9.13 14.01 -9.44
C VAL A 99 10.01 12.99 -10.15
N GLY A 100 10.14 13.07 -11.47
CA GLY A 100 10.94 12.13 -12.27
C GLY A 100 12.36 11.94 -11.73
N GLY A 101 12.80 10.70 -11.59
CA GLY A 101 14.11 10.33 -11.05
C GLY A 101 14.30 10.54 -9.55
N MET A 102 13.38 11.22 -8.86
CA MET A 102 13.49 11.46 -7.41
C MET A 102 13.27 10.17 -6.62
N TRP A 103 13.99 10.03 -5.51
CA TRP A 103 13.67 8.99 -4.54
C TRP A 103 12.34 9.33 -3.85
N VAL A 104 11.49 8.32 -3.62
CA VAL A 104 10.10 8.52 -3.16
C VAL A 104 9.98 9.36 -1.88
N LYS A 105 10.92 9.24 -0.95
CA LYS A 105 10.89 10.03 0.30
C LYS A 105 11.33 11.48 0.10
N ASP A 106 12.16 11.76 -0.90
CA ASP A 106 12.56 13.13 -1.24
C ASP A 106 11.45 13.86 -2.00
N ALA A 107 10.59 13.12 -2.69
CA ALA A 107 9.49 13.68 -3.46
C ALA A 107 8.34 14.22 -2.59
N ASP A 108 8.20 13.77 -1.34
CA ASP A 108 7.08 14.14 -0.46
C ASP A 108 6.89 15.67 -0.35
N ALA A 109 7.98 16.40 -0.13
CA ALA A 109 7.92 17.87 -0.01
C ALA A 109 7.45 18.52 -1.32
N ARG A 110 7.96 18.03 -2.45
CA ARG A 110 7.60 18.56 -3.78
C ARG A 110 6.15 18.27 -4.14
N ILE A 111 5.65 17.09 -3.79
CA ILE A 111 4.24 16.72 -3.98
C ILE A 111 3.33 17.66 -3.16
N VAL A 112 3.69 17.93 -1.92
CA VAL A 112 2.93 18.86 -1.06
C VAL A 112 2.88 20.25 -1.67
N GLU A 113 3.98 20.76 -2.25
CA GLU A 113 3.99 22.04 -2.94
C GLU A 113 3.03 22.07 -4.13
N VAL A 114 3.06 21.06 -4.98
CA VAL A 114 2.13 20.96 -6.14
C VAL A 114 0.68 20.91 -5.69
N LEU A 115 0.35 20.14 -4.66
CA LEU A 115 -1.01 20.09 -4.13
C LEU A 115 -1.48 21.44 -3.58
N LYS A 116 -0.58 22.25 -3.01
CA LYS A 116 -0.86 23.64 -2.61
C LYS A 116 -1.10 24.53 -3.81
N GLU A 117 -0.23 24.47 -4.83
CA GLU A 117 -0.34 25.24 -6.06
C GLU A 117 -1.66 24.96 -6.80
N GLN A 118 -2.18 23.73 -6.70
CA GLN A 118 -3.44 23.29 -7.29
C GLN A 118 -4.68 23.57 -6.44
N ASP A 119 -4.52 24.13 -5.26
CA ASP A 119 -5.61 24.34 -4.27
C ASP A 119 -6.37 23.02 -3.94
N THR A 120 -5.65 21.90 -3.92
CA THR A 120 -6.19 20.57 -3.61
C THR A 120 -5.72 20.04 -2.26
N LEU A 121 -4.82 20.76 -1.58
CA LEU A 121 -4.30 20.39 -0.29
C LEU A 121 -5.17 20.91 0.84
N TRP A 122 -5.79 20.01 1.58
CA TRP A 122 -6.57 20.38 2.77
C TRP A 122 -5.70 20.70 3.98
N LYS A 123 -4.83 19.76 4.37
CA LYS A 123 -4.02 19.86 5.59
C LYS A 123 -2.74 19.06 5.47
N VAL A 124 -1.65 19.56 6.03
CA VAL A 124 -0.41 18.82 6.22
C VAL A 124 -0.24 18.51 7.69
N GLY A 125 0.09 17.26 8.00
CA GLY A 125 0.39 16.82 9.36
C GLY A 125 1.67 15.97 9.41
N LYS A 126 2.22 15.80 10.59
CA LYS A 126 3.30 14.86 10.86
C LYS A 126 2.82 13.81 11.84
N LEU A 127 3.03 12.55 11.54
CA LEU A 127 2.72 11.43 12.41
C LEU A 127 4.02 10.72 12.79
N LEU A 128 4.25 10.59 14.09
CA LEU A 128 5.36 9.78 14.60
C LEU A 128 4.88 8.34 14.75
N HIS A 129 5.46 7.43 13.98
CA HIS A 129 5.13 6.01 14.03
C HIS A 129 6.37 5.15 13.79
N ALA A 130 6.30 3.86 14.15
CA ALA A 130 7.33 2.90 13.81
C ALA A 130 7.36 2.69 12.28
N TYR A 131 8.56 2.73 11.69
CA TYR A 131 8.77 2.51 10.26
C TYR A 131 9.86 1.46 10.04
N PRO A 132 9.66 0.49 9.14
CA PRO A 132 10.64 -0.55 8.90
C PRO A 132 11.88 0.01 8.19
N HIS A 133 13.04 -0.34 8.71
CA HIS A 133 14.34 0.01 8.15
C HIS A 133 15.14 -1.25 7.82
N CYS A 134 15.99 -1.15 6.81
CA CYS A 134 16.92 -2.21 6.46
C CYS A 134 17.87 -2.48 7.64
N TRP A 135 17.98 -3.72 8.08
CA TRP A 135 18.86 -4.10 9.19
C TRP A 135 20.35 -3.84 8.88
N ARG A 136 20.74 -3.85 7.61
CA ARG A 136 22.12 -3.66 7.16
C ARG A 136 22.51 -2.19 6.95
N CYS A 137 21.76 -1.46 6.11
CA CYS A 137 22.09 -0.09 5.75
C CYS A 137 21.27 0.98 6.47
N ARG A 138 20.31 0.58 7.30
CA ARG A 138 19.42 1.47 8.07
C ARG A 138 18.52 2.40 7.23
N GLN A 139 18.51 2.22 5.93
CA GLN A 139 17.61 2.98 5.06
C GLN A 139 16.16 2.53 5.24
N PRO A 140 15.17 3.43 5.13
CA PRO A 140 13.76 3.07 5.19
C PRO A 140 13.41 2.13 4.03
N LEU A 141 12.57 1.15 4.34
CA LEU A 141 12.08 0.17 3.36
C LEU A 141 10.85 0.72 2.66
N ILE A 142 10.60 0.21 1.45
CA ILE A 142 9.40 0.49 0.67
C ILE A 142 8.65 -0.82 0.49
N TYR A 143 7.35 -0.83 0.82
CA TYR A 143 6.47 -1.90 0.40
C TYR A 143 6.19 -1.74 -1.09
N MET A 144 6.43 -2.79 -1.86
CA MET A 144 6.22 -2.76 -3.30
C MET A 144 5.87 -4.16 -3.81
N ALA A 145 4.87 -4.26 -4.67
CA ALA A 145 4.53 -5.50 -5.34
C ALA A 145 5.66 -5.87 -6.32
N VAL A 146 6.19 -7.08 -6.19
CA VAL A 146 7.23 -7.61 -7.06
C VAL A 146 6.83 -9.01 -7.52
N SER A 147 7.14 -9.34 -8.79
CA SER A 147 6.98 -10.70 -9.28
C SER A 147 7.98 -11.61 -8.60
N SER A 148 7.52 -12.76 -8.13
CA SER A 148 8.36 -13.76 -7.50
C SER A 148 7.88 -15.17 -7.82
N TRP A 149 8.78 -16.14 -7.69
CA TRP A 149 8.44 -17.55 -7.79
C TRP A 149 8.05 -18.06 -6.40
N PHE A 150 6.94 -18.80 -6.36
CA PHE A 150 6.46 -19.45 -5.13
C PHE A 150 6.37 -20.94 -5.34
N VAL A 151 6.84 -21.70 -4.35
CA VAL A 151 6.61 -23.14 -4.27
C VAL A 151 5.52 -23.37 -3.22
N ASP A 152 4.41 -23.98 -3.61
CA ASP A 152 3.34 -24.33 -2.66
C ASP A 152 3.77 -25.61 -1.87
N THR A 153 4.60 -25.38 -0.88
CA THR A 153 5.14 -26.46 -0.04
C THR A 153 4.06 -27.21 0.73
N ARG A 154 2.87 -26.61 0.96
CA ARG A 154 1.75 -27.29 1.64
C ARG A 154 1.25 -28.50 0.84
N LYS A 155 1.26 -28.42 -0.49
CA LYS A 155 0.84 -29.54 -1.36
C LYS A 155 1.80 -30.72 -1.37
N ILE A 156 3.06 -30.49 -1.07
CA ILE A 156 4.11 -31.53 -1.09
C ILE A 156 4.65 -31.84 0.30
N ARG A 157 4.08 -31.23 1.34
CA ARG A 157 4.55 -31.34 2.73
C ARG A 157 4.71 -32.79 3.19
N ASP A 158 3.68 -33.61 3.01
CA ASP A 158 3.67 -34.99 3.48
C ASP A 158 4.73 -35.82 2.78
N ARG A 159 4.92 -35.61 1.48
CA ARG A 159 5.99 -36.26 0.73
C ARG A 159 7.38 -35.78 1.17
N MET A 160 7.55 -34.50 1.51
CA MET A 160 8.80 -33.97 2.06
C MET A 160 9.12 -34.61 3.41
N LEU A 161 8.13 -34.77 4.29
CA LEU A 161 8.31 -35.42 5.59
C LEU A 161 8.66 -36.90 5.44
N GLU A 162 8.04 -37.60 4.53
CA GLU A 162 8.36 -38.98 4.19
C GLU A 162 9.82 -39.13 3.73
N LEU A 163 10.22 -38.33 2.74
CA LEU A 163 11.59 -38.34 2.21
C LEU A 163 12.63 -37.91 3.27
N ASN A 164 12.26 -37.01 4.18
CA ASN A 164 13.13 -36.62 5.29
C ASN A 164 13.58 -37.81 6.15
N GLN A 165 12.80 -38.89 6.25
CA GLN A 165 13.17 -40.07 7.01
C GLN A 165 14.36 -40.82 6.39
N GLU A 166 14.57 -40.69 5.10
CA GLU A 166 15.68 -41.30 4.37
C GLU A 166 17.01 -40.51 4.52
N ILE A 167 16.93 -39.25 4.97
CA ILE A 167 18.09 -38.38 5.12
C ILE A 167 18.81 -38.65 6.45
N ARG A 168 20.13 -38.84 6.36
CA ARG A 168 20.99 -38.87 7.56
C ARG A 168 21.36 -37.47 7.99
N TRP A 169 20.80 -37.01 9.07
CA TRP A 169 21.08 -35.69 9.64
C TRP A 169 22.24 -35.72 10.64
N VAL A 170 23.13 -34.72 10.56
CA VAL A 170 24.19 -34.50 11.54
C VAL A 170 24.18 -33.01 11.90
N PRO A 171 23.82 -32.68 13.16
CA PRO A 171 23.36 -33.55 14.24
C PRO A 171 21.92 -34.05 14.01
N GLU A 172 21.62 -35.23 14.60
CA GLU A 172 20.36 -35.94 14.36
C GLU A 172 19.09 -35.15 14.76
N HIS A 173 19.16 -34.33 15.81
CA HIS A 173 18.02 -33.55 16.31
C HIS A 173 17.46 -32.53 15.28
N VAL A 174 18.22 -32.16 14.25
CA VAL A 174 17.76 -31.27 13.18
C VAL A 174 16.64 -31.93 12.38
N LYS A 175 16.67 -33.26 12.21
CA LYS A 175 15.69 -34.02 11.43
C LYS A 175 14.26 -33.75 11.89
N ASP A 176 13.96 -33.99 13.13
CA ASP A 176 12.60 -33.91 13.68
C ASP A 176 12.37 -32.61 14.47
N GLY A 177 13.46 -32.01 14.96
CA GLY A 177 13.40 -30.78 15.74
C GLY A 177 13.18 -29.51 14.92
N GLN A 178 13.93 -29.33 13.85
CA GLN A 178 13.86 -28.14 13.00
C GLN A 178 13.13 -28.43 11.68
N PHE A 179 13.62 -29.37 10.89
CA PHE A 179 13.01 -29.64 9.58
C PHE A 179 11.64 -30.30 9.72
N GLY A 180 11.46 -31.28 10.57
CA GLY A 180 10.20 -32.02 10.76
C GLY A 180 9.06 -31.17 11.37
N LYS A 181 9.41 -30.06 12.02
CA LYS A 181 8.44 -29.10 12.61
C LYS A 181 8.21 -27.85 11.78
N TRP A 182 8.87 -27.74 10.65
CA TRP A 182 8.76 -26.59 9.73
C TRP A 182 7.45 -26.56 8.95
#